data_99346e483153fd9da330f30d75475caf
#
_entry.id   99346e483153fd9da330f30d75475caf
#
_cell.length_a   1.000
_cell.length_b   1.000
_cell.length_c   1.000
_cell.angle_alpha   90.00
_cell.angle_beta   90.00
_cell.angle_gamma   90.00
#
_symmetry.space_group_name_H-M   'P 1'
#
loop_
_entity.id
_entity.type
_entity.pdbx_description
1 polymer ?
#
loop_
_entity_poly.entity_id
_entity_poly.type
_entity_poly.pdbx_seq_one_letter_code
_entity_poly.pdbx_strand_id
1 'polypeptide(L)'
;MEQTGTNQCLVFVGSMENHVADRMEVYAKQNDMKVVETVFKDDRAIDKLIYYIEREGIICILVRSIWDISTDRETVKSIMKLASEHNISINEENRGFEPATLVWDGGAGC
;
A
#
# COMPACT_ATOMS: atom_id res chain seq x y z
N MET A 1 23.27 -13.94 4.53
CA MET A 1 22.59 -13.72 4.42
C MET A 1 21.90 -13.14 3.93
N GLU A 2 21.91 -12.91 4.00
CA GLU A 2 21.17 -12.46 3.82
C GLU A 2 20.32 -11.99 3.24
N GLN A 3 19.76 -11.91 3.11
CA GLN A 3 18.68 -11.58 2.63
C GLN A 3 18.28 -10.71 2.31
N THR A 4 18.58 -10.42 2.15
CA THR A 4 18.11 -9.54 2.44
C THR A 4 17.33 -8.55 1.74
N GLY A 5 16.70 -7.71 2.09
CA GLY A 5 15.81 -6.80 1.47
C GLY A 5 14.48 -7.33 1.02
N THR A 6 14.24 -8.59 1.35
CA THR A 6 13.03 -9.22 0.86
C THR A 6 11.78 -8.83 1.64
N ASN A 7 11.95 -8.29 2.86
CA ASN A 7 10.80 -7.93 3.69
C ASN A 7 10.66 -6.42 3.80
N GLN A 8 10.63 -5.75 2.67
CA GLN A 8 10.48 -4.31 2.63
C GLN A 8 9.05 -3.92 2.27
N CYS A 9 8.59 -2.84 2.85
CA CYS A 9 7.24 -2.35 2.57
C CYS A 9 7.25 -0.84 2.41
N LEU A 10 6.16 -0.34 1.83
CA LEU A 10 5.90 1.08 1.68
C LEU A 10 4.69 1.42 2.53
N VAL A 11 4.74 2.55 3.21
CA VAL A 11 3.58 3.06 3.93
C VAL A 11 2.99 4.22 3.14
N PHE A 12 1.69 4.19 2.90
CA PHE A 12 1.00 5.26 2.20
C PHE A 12 -0.05 5.84 3.13
N VAL A 13 0.02 7.14 3.37
CA VAL A 13 -0.88 7.83 4.28
C VAL A 13 -1.69 8.84 3.50
N GLY A 14 -3.02 8.76 3.61
CA GLY A 14 -3.92 9.60 2.84
C GLY A 14 -4.05 11.03 3.34
N SER A 15 -3.41 11.34 4.47
CA SER A 15 -3.43 12.68 5.04
C SER A 15 -2.10 12.94 5.72
N MET A 16 -1.89 14.16 6.16
CA MET A 16 -0.65 14.53 6.84
C MET A 16 -0.75 14.24 8.34
N GLU A 17 -1.18 13.05 8.69
CA GLU A 17 -1.36 12.66 10.09
C GLU A 17 -0.25 11.71 10.51
N ASN A 18 0.69 12.23 11.27
CA ASN A 18 1.85 11.43 11.67
C ASN A 18 1.48 10.21 12.50
N HIS A 19 0.43 10.30 13.31
CA HIS A 19 0.05 9.14 14.13
C HIS A 19 -0.43 7.96 13.29
N VAL A 20 -1.02 8.23 12.12
CA VAL A 20 -1.38 7.14 11.19
C VAL A 20 -0.10 6.49 10.67
N ALA A 21 0.86 7.30 10.26
CA ALA A 21 2.15 6.79 9.79
C ALA A 21 2.82 5.96 10.88
N ASP A 22 2.81 6.45 12.13
CA ASP A 22 3.44 5.76 13.24
C ASP A 22 2.83 4.38 13.46
N ARG A 23 1.50 4.27 13.39
CA ARG A 23 0.84 2.97 13.56
C ARG A 23 1.24 1.98 12.48
N MET A 24 1.33 2.46 11.23
CA MET A 24 1.75 1.60 10.12
C MET A 24 3.17 1.12 10.31
N GLU A 25 4.05 2.03 10.75
CA GLU A 25 5.45 1.69 10.95
C GLU A 25 5.63 0.69 12.09
N VAL A 26 4.84 0.84 13.16
CA VAL A 26 4.85 -0.13 14.25
C VAL A 26 4.41 -1.50 13.76
N TYR A 27 3.33 -1.54 12.99
CA TYR A 27 2.85 -2.80 12.43
C TYR A 27 3.93 -3.47 11.57
N ALA A 28 4.59 -2.70 10.71
CA ALA A 28 5.64 -3.23 9.85
C ALA A 28 6.76 -3.84 10.70
N LYS A 29 7.19 -3.11 11.72
CA LYS A 29 8.26 -3.57 12.59
C LYS A 29 7.87 -4.84 13.32
N GLN A 30 6.64 -4.93 13.80
CA GLN A 30 6.15 -6.11 14.52
C GLN A 30 6.07 -7.33 13.61
N ASN A 31 6.04 -7.13 12.30
CA ASN A 31 5.95 -8.21 11.32
C ASN A 31 7.26 -8.37 10.54
N ASP A 32 8.35 -7.87 11.12
CA ASP A 32 9.70 -8.02 10.55
C ASP A 32 9.82 -7.43 9.15
N MET A 33 9.10 -6.33 8.91
CA MET A 33 9.20 -5.62 7.65
C MET A 33 9.91 -4.28 7.85
N LYS A 34 10.68 -3.90 6.87
CA LYS A 34 11.36 -2.60 6.87
C LYS A 34 10.59 -1.62 6.00
N VAL A 35 10.25 -0.47 6.56
CA VAL A 35 9.59 0.59 5.80
C VAL A 35 10.65 1.33 5.01
N VAL A 36 10.57 1.26 3.68
CA VAL A 36 11.55 1.95 2.82
C VAL A 36 11.21 3.42 2.65
N GLU A 37 9.93 3.75 2.72
CA GLU A 37 9.49 5.14 2.69
C GLU A 37 8.05 5.21 3.18
N THR A 38 7.72 6.32 3.83
CA THR A 38 6.34 6.66 4.16
C THR A 38 5.92 7.79 3.23
N VAL A 39 4.95 7.52 2.36
CA VAL A 39 4.47 8.48 1.38
C VAL A 39 3.20 9.12 1.90
N PHE A 40 3.21 10.44 2.05
CA PHE A 40 2.02 11.20 2.42
C PHE A 40 1.36 11.71 1.14
N LYS A 41 0.04 11.64 1.11
CA LYS A 41 -0.70 11.98 -0.10
C LYS A 41 -0.50 13.46 -0.46
N ASP A 42 0.01 13.66 -1.66
CA ASP A 42 0.18 14.98 -2.25
C ASP A 42 0.08 14.80 -3.76
N ASP A 43 0.46 15.83 -4.52
CA ASP A 43 0.33 15.80 -5.99
C ASP A 43 1.18 14.72 -6.64
N ARG A 44 2.21 14.25 -5.94
CA ARG A 44 3.14 13.27 -6.50
C ARG A 44 3.04 11.90 -5.85
N ALA A 45 2.12 11.74 -4.91
CA ALA A 45 2.03 10.49 -4.15
C ALA A 45 1.76 9.29 -5.04
N ILE A 46 0.87 9.44 -6.01
CA ILE A 46 0.53 8.34 -6.92
C ILE A 46 1.74 7.98 -7.78
N ASP A 47 2.46 8.98 -8.28
CA ASP A 47 3.67 8.73 -9.08
C ASP A 47 4.73 7.99 -8.27
N LYS A 48 4.90 8.36 -7.00
CA LYS A 48 5.84 7.67 -6.11
C LYS A 48 5.40 6.23 -5.89
N LEU A 49 4.11 6.02 -5.69
CA LEU A 49 3.56 4.69 -5.47
C LEU A 49 3.86 3.79 -6.67
N ILE A 50 3.59 4.29 -7.86
CA ILE A 50 3.87 3.55 -9.10
C ILE A 50 5.35 3.26 -9.22
N TYR A 51 6.18 4.24 -8.92
CA TYR A 51 7.63 4.09 -8.98
C TYR A 51 8.11 2.93 -8.11
N TYR A 52 7.64 2.87 -6.86
CA TYR A 52 8.06 1.81 -5.95
C TYR A 52 7.52 0.44 -6.37
N ILE A 53 6.29 0.40 -6.90
CA ILE A 53 5.72 -0.86 -7.38
C ILE A 53 6.56 -1.40 -8.53
N GLU A 54 6.91 -0.55 -9.48
CA GLU A 54 7.62 -0.98 -10.67
C GLU A 54 9.05 -1.39 -10.38
N ARG A 55 9.63 -0.85 -9.31
CA ARG A 55 10.98 -1.25 -8.93
C ARG A 55 11.03 -2.61 -8.25
N GLU A 56 9.89 -3.08 -7.79
CA GLU A 56 9.78 -4.39 -7.15
C GLU A 56 10.68 -4.56 -5.92
N GLY A 57 10.96 -3.46 -5.24
CA GLY A 57 11.78 -3.51 -4.03
C GLY A 57 10.99 -3.71 -2.75
N ILE A 58 9.67 -3.89 -2.86
CA ILE A 58 8.80 -4.04 -1.70
C ILE A 58 7.89 -5.24 -1.90
N ILE A 59 7.42 -5.80 -0.79
CA ILE A 59 6.50 -6.94 -0.84
C ILE A 59 5.07 -6.51 -0.56
N CYS A 60 4.87 -5.36 0.07
CA CYS A 60 3.52 -4.89 0.35
C CYS A 60 3.50 -3.37 0.54
N ILE A 61 2.30 -2.84 0.45
CA ILE A 61 2.00 -1.44 0.70
C ILE A 61 0.99 -1.41 1.84
N LEU A 62 1.28 -0.67 2.89
CA LEU A 62 0.40 -0.55 4.04
C LEU A 62 -0.38 0.76 3.92
N VAL A 63 -1.70 0.66 4.01
CA VAL A 63 -2.59 1.83 3.98
C VAL A 63 -3.62 1.68 5.08
N ARG A 64 -4.23 2.80 5.50
CA ARG A 64 -5.38 2.72 6.39
C ARG A 64 -6.57 2.15 5.62
N SER A 65 -6.75 2.63 4.40
CA SER A 65 -7.79 2.17 3.47
C SER A 65 -7.29 2.43 2.05
N ILE A 66 -7.70 1.58 1.10
CA ILE A 66 -7.32 1.80 -0.30
C ILE A 66 -7.86 3.15 -0.80
N TRP A 67 -8.94 3.64 -0.19
CA TRP A 67 -9.51 4.92 -0.59
C TRP A 67 -8.67 6.12 -0.14
N ASP A 68 -7.66 5.88 0.68
CA ASP A 68 -6.65 6.91 0.97
C ASP A 68 -5.74 7.14 -0.24
N ILE A 69 -5.59 6.12 -1.10
CA ILE A 69 -4.79 6.26 -2.32
C ILE A 69 -5.45 7.25 -3.26
N SER A 70 -6.74 7.09 -3.48
CA SER A 70 -7.51 7.99 -4.34
C SER A 70 -8.99 7.76 -4.09
N THR A 71 -9.79 8.79 -4.30
CA THR A 71 -11.24 8.64 -4.30
C THR A 71 -11.74 8.23 -5.69
N ASP A 72 -10.86 8.25 -6.68
CA ASP A 72 -11.21 7.84 -8.03
C ASP A 72 -11.04 6.33 -8.16
N ARG A 73 -12.14 5.65 -8.38
CA ARG A 73 -12.17 4.18 -8.45
C ARG A 73 -11.20 3.63 -9.50
N GLU A 74 -11.14 4.28 -10.66
CA GLU A 74 -10.27 3.81 -11.73
C GLU A 74 -8.80 3.92 -11.36
N THR A 75 -8.43 4.97 -10.65
CA THR A 75 -7.06 5.11 -10.18
C THR A 75 -6.72 4.01 -9.18
N VAL A 76 -7.59 3.76 -8.21
CA VAL A 76 -7.38 2.71 -7.22
C VAL A 76 -7.26 1.36 -7.91
N LYS A 77 -8.16 1.09 -8.85
CA LYS A 77 -8.16 -0.16 -9.59
C LYS A 77 -6.85 -0.35 -10.37
N SER A 78 -6.37 0.70 -11.01
CA SER A 78 -5.12 0.65 -11.77
C SER A 78 -3.93 0.35 -10.85
N ILE A 79 -3.89 1.00 -9.69
CA ILE A 79 -2.81 0.78 -8.73
C ILE A 79 -2.84 -0.66 -8.20
N MET A 80 -4.03 -1.16 -7.86
CA MET A 80 -4.15 -2.51 -7.34
C MET A 80 -3.75 -3.55 -8.39
N LYS A 81 -4.13 -3.31 -9.63
CA LYS A 81 -3.76 -4.20 -10.72
C LYS A 81 -2.25 -4.21 -10.92
N LEU A 82 -1.64 -3.03 -10.93
CA LEU A 82 -0.20 -2.91 -11.11
C LEU A 82 0.55 -3.62 -9.97
N ALA A 83 0.11 -3.40 -8.74
CA ALA A 83 0.73 -4.07 -7.59
C ALA A 83 0.62 -5.59 -7.72
N SER A 84 -0.56 -6.07 -8.10
CA SER A 84 -0.78 -7.49 -8.28
C SER A 84 0.15 -8.08 -9.34
N GLU A 85 0.35 -7.36 -10.43
CA GLU A 85 1.24 -7.81 -11.50
C GLU A 85 2.68 -7.92 -11.05
N HIS A 86 3.05 -7.18 -10.02
CA HIS A 86 4.41 -7.21 -9.46
C HIS A 86 4.47 -8.02 -8.15
N ASN A 87 3.41 -8.77 -7.84
CA ASN A 87 3.32 -9.61 -6.64
C ASN A 87 3.46 -8.80 -5.36
N ILE A 88 2.91 -7.60 -5.36
CA ILE A 88 2.91 -6.72 -4.20
C ILE A 88 1.48 -6.64 -3.68
N SER A 89 1.29 -6.92 -2.38
CA SER A 89 -0.03 -6.81 -1.78
C SER A 89 -0.24 -5.41 -1.22
N ILE A 90 -1.51 -4.99 -1.16
CA ILE A 90 -1.89 -3.74 -0.50
C ILE A 90 -2.73 -4.14 0.70
N ASN A 91 -2.24 -3.87 1.90
CA ASN A 91 -2.87 -4.32 3.14
C ASN A 91 -3.51 -3.15 3.86
N GLU A 92 -4.77 -3.31 4.23
CA GLU A 92 -5.57 -2.23 4.83
C GLU A 92 -5.66 -2.36 6.34
N GLU A 93 -5.26 -1.31 7.06
CA GLU A 93 -5.38 -1.29 8.51
C GLU A 93 -6.82 -1.47 8.97
N ASN A 94 -7.76 -0.82 8.29
CA ASN A 94 -9.16 -0.88 8.69
C ASN A 94 -9.79 -2.26 8.49
N ARG A 95 -9.05 -3.19 7.92
CA ARG A 95 -9.46 -4.58 7.76
C ARG A 95 -8.52 -5.54 8.47
N GLY A 96 -7.79 -5.04 9.46
CA GLY A 96 -6.85 -5.86 10.21
C GLY A 96 -5.60 -6.19 9.42
N PHE A 97 -5.22 -5.30 8.52
CA PHE A 97 -4.06 -5.48 7.64
C PHE A 97 -4.19 -6.67 6.70
N GLU A 98 -5.43 -7.02 6.38
CA GLU A 98 -5.68 -8.03 5.36
C GLU A 98 -5.42 -7.44 3.98
N PRO A 99 -5.02 -8.27 3.02
CA PRO A 99 -4.86 -7.79 1.65
C PRO A 99 -6.16 -7.21 1.12
N ALA A 100 -6.07 -6.04 0.55
CA ALA A 100 -7.23 -5.36 0.00
C ALA A 100 -7.68 -6.07 -1.27
N THR A 101 -9.00 -6.15 -1.44
CA THR A 101 -9.57 -6.67 -2.67
C THR A 101 -10.62 -5.68 -3.15
N LEU A 102 -10.70 -5.52 -4.45
CA LEU A 102 -11.76 -4.72 -5.03
C LEU A 102 -12.83 -5.63 -5.56
N VAL A 103 -14.00 -5.52 -4.95
CA VAL A 103 -15.15 -6.31 -5.37
C VAL A 103 -16.15 -5.32 -5.89
N TRP A 104 -15.94 -4.87 -7.09
CA TRP A 104 -16.89 -3.94 -7.66
C TRP A 104 -17.48 -4.44 -8.92
N ASP A 105 -17.50 -5.62 -8.98
CA ASP A 105 -18.26 -6.07 -10.09
C ASP A 105 -19.58 -6.55 -9.61
N GLY A 106 -18.95 -6.21 -9.22
CA GLY A 106 -19.73 -6.56 -8.93
C GLY A 106 -20.19 -6.68 -8.92
N GLY A 107 -19.67 -6.63 -8.83
CA GLY A 107 -20.17 -6.72 -8.71
C GLY A 107 -20.62 -6.95 -8.86
N ALA A 108 -20.54 -6.99 -8.75
CA ALA A 108 -21.12 -7.18 -8.78
C ALA A 108 -21.83 -7.58 -8.98
N GLY A 109 -21.84 -7.77 -9.02
CA GLY A 109 -22.66 -8.13 -9.03
C GLY A 109 -22.99 -8.40 -9.09
N CYS A 110 -22.87 -8.30 -8.96
CA CYS A 110 -23.42 -8.54 -8.84
C CYS A 110 -23.81 -8.70 -9.00
#